data_580e79645da39951bbf4e235a30b3ff0
#
_entry.id   580e79645da39951bbf4e235a30b3ff0
#
_cell.length_a   1.000
_cell.length_b   1.000
_cell.length_c   1.000
_cell.angle_alpha   90.00
_cell.angle_beta   90.00
_cell.angle_gamma   90.00
#
_symmetry.space_group_name_H-M   'P 1'
#
loop_
_entity.id
_entity.type
_entity.pdbx_description
1 polymer ?
#
loop_
_entity_poly.entity_id
_entity_poly.type
_entity_poly.pdbx_seq_one_letter_code
_entity_poly.pdbx_strand_id
1 'polypeptide(L)'
;MKTTYDVVIIGGGPAGLAAAISAYDNGTKDILILEREEKMGGILNQCIHNGFGLTRFKESLSGPEYAARFVQGVRERKTFLKSRQSKAVVDALIKDTAHFIFAF
;
A
#
# COMPACT_ATOMS: atom_id res chain seq x y z
N MET A 1 -17.20 -2.52 12.46
CA MET A 1 -16.03 -2.20 11.60
C MET A 1 -14.77 -2.24 12.44
N LYS A 2 -13.74 -2.88 11.92
CA LYS A 2 -12.44 -2.89 12.58
C LYS A 2 -11.81 -1.50 12.53
N THR A 3 -11.38 -0.98 13.68
CA THR A 3 -10.79 0.35 13.81
C THR A 3 -9.39 0.35 14.40
N THR A 4 -8.87 -0.82 14.79
CA THR A 4 -7.55 -0.94 15.40
C THR A 4 -6.67 -1.88 14.59
N TYR A 5 -5.49 -1.41 14.22
CA TYR A 5 -4.48 -2.15 13.47
C TYR A 5 -3.12 -1.96 14.12
N ASP A 6 -2.20 -2.86 13.88
CA ASP A 6 -0.82 -2.68 14.34
C ASP A 6 -0.15 -1.53 13.61
N VAL A 7 -0.38 -1.46 12.29
CA VAL A 7 0.16 -0.38 11.44
C VAL A 7 -0.91 0.06 10.46
N VAL A 8 -1.07 1.36 10.31
CA VAL A 8 -1.86 1.95 9.23
C VAL A 8 -0.90 2.74 8.31
N ILE A 9 -0.94 2.41 7.04
CA ILE A 9 -0.13 3.08 6.01
C ILE A 9 -1.05 3.98 5.21
N ILE A 10 -0.74 5.26 5.18
CA ILE A 10 -1.51 6.26 4.43
C ILE A 10 -0.78 6.53 3.12
N GLY A 11 -1.34 6.03 2.04
CA GLY A 11 -0.76 6.11 0.72
C GLY A 11 -0.49 4.72 0.14
N GLY A 12 -1.23 4.36 -0.89
CA GLY A 12 -1.10 3.07 -1.60
C GLY A 12 -0.21 3.14 -2.84
N GLY A 13 0.74 4.07 -2.87
CA GLY A 13 1.76 4.14 -3.90
C GLY A 13 2.87 3.12 -3.66
N PRO A 14 3.94 3.13 -4.46
CA PRO A 14 5.01 2.13 -4.36
C PRO A 14 5.67 2.10 -2.99
N ALA A 15 5.89 3.24 -2.37
CA ALA A 15 6.51 3.31 -1.05
C ALA A 15 5.62 2.66 0.02
N GLY A 16 4.32 2.96 0.00
CA GLY A 16 3.36 2.38 0.96
C GLY A 16 3.19 0.89 0.79
N LEU A 17 3.10 0.42 -0.44
CA LEU A 17 2.99 -1.01 -0.74
C LEU A 17 4.25 -1.76 -0.31
N ALA A 18 5.43 -1.22 -0.61
CA ALA A 18 6.69 -1.83 -0.20
C ALA A 18 6.84 -1.85 1.33
N ALA A 19 6.41 -0.77 2.01
CA ALA A 19 6.43 -0.71 3.47
C ALA A 19 5.54 -1.78 4.10
N ALA A 20 4.35 -2.02 3.52
CA ALA A 20 3.43 -3.06 4.00
C ALA A 20 4.04 -4.45 3.85
N ILE A 21 4.65 -4.73 2.71
CA ILE A 21 5.30 -6.02 2.45
C ILE A 21 6.44 -6.23 3.44
N SER A 22 7.28 -5.23 3.62
CA SER A 22 8.40 -5.31 4.55
C SER A 22 7.94 -5.50 6.00
N ALA A 23 6.94 -4.75 6.43
CA ALA A 23 6.39 -4.88 7.78
C ALA A 23 5.82 -6.28 8.02
N TYR A 24 5.06 -6.79 7.07
CA TYR A 24 4.47 -8.13 7.17
C TYR A 24 5.56 -9.21 7.25
N ASP A 25 6.55 -9.13 6.39
CA ASP A 25 7.64 -10.12 6.33
C ASP A 25 8.52 -10.08 7.58
N ASN A 26 8.52 -8.97 8.29
CA ASN A 26 9.25 -8.81 9.54
C ASN A 26 8.38 -9.01 10.80
N GLY A 27 7.19 -9.55 10.66
CA GLY A 27 6.37 -10.00 11.79
C GLY A 27 5.13 -9.17 12.11
N THR A 28 4.94 -8.01 11.49
CA THR A 28 3.74 -7.19 11.71
C THR A 28 2.64 -7.66 10.79
N LYS A 29 1.65 -8.37 11.31
CA LYS A 29 0.63 -9.04 10.49
C LYS A 29 -0.65 -8.25 10.29
N ASP A 30 -0.97 -7.32 11.18
CA ASP A 30 -2.22 -6.58 11.16
C ASP A 30 -2.00 -5.19 10.57
N ILE A 31 -2.09 -5.09 9.26
CA ILE A 31 -1.73 -3.89 8.49
C ILE A 31 -2.91 -3.43 7.66
N LEU A 32 -3.18 -2.13 7.69
CA LEU A 32 -4.15 -1.46 6.82
C LEU A 32 -3.43 -0.46 5.93
N ILE A 33 -3.75 -0.48 4.64
CA ILE A 33 -3.30 0.53 3.69
C ILE A 33 -4.51 1.35 3.26
N LEU A 34 -4.43 2.66 3.43
CA LEU A 34 -5.45 3.61 2.99
C LEU A 34 -4.98 4.34 1.74
N GLU A 35 -5.80 4.38 0.72
CA GLU A 35 -5.53 5.09 -0.52
C GLU A 35 -6.70 6.02 -0.83
N ARG A 36 -6.41 7.29 -1.13
CA ARG A 36 -7.44 8.27 -1.50
C ARG A 36 -8.02 8.04 -2.89
N GLU A 37 -7.23 7.48 -3.79
CA GLU A 37 -7.66 7.17 -5.14
C GLU A 37 -8.39 5.82 -5.17
N GLU A 38 -9.04 5.54 -6.29
CA GLU A 38 -9.77 4.28 -6.47
C GLU A 38 -8.85 3.07 -6.56
N LYS A 39 -7.65 3.27 -7.11
CA LYS A 39 -6.68 2.19 -7.33
C LYS A 39 -5.42 2.43 -6.53
N MET A 40 -4.83 1.35 -6.05
CA MET A 40 -3.47 1.36 -5.50
C MET A 40 -2.43 1.54 -6.61
N GLY A 41 -1.24 2.02 -6.26
CA GLY A 41 -0.13 2.17 -7.20
C GLY A 41 0.35 3.61 -7.37
N GLY A 42 -0.47 4.60 -7.02
CA GLY A 42 -0.10 6.01 -7.07
C GLY A 42 0.36 6.48 -8.44
N ILE A 43 1.44 7.24 -8.47
CA ILE A 43 1.99 7.82 -9.69
C ILE A 43 2.41 6.78 -10.74
N LEU A 44 2.72 5.56 -10.32
CA LEU A 44 3.10 4.50 -11.24
C LEU A 44 2.00 4.20 -12.26
N ASN A 45 0.74 4.40 -11.89
CA ASN A 45 -0.38 4.17 -12.81
C ASN A 45 -0.40 5.15 -14.00
N GLN A 46 0.34 6.24 -13.91
CA GLN A 46 0.47 7.25 -14.96
C GLN A 46 1.75 7.09 -15.77
N CYS A 47 2.65 6.21 -15.37
CA CYS A 47 3.94 5.99 -16.00
C CYS A 47 3.87 4.82 -16.98
N ILE A 48 3.48 5.10 -18.23
CA ILE A 48 3.24 4.04 -19.23
C ILE A 48 4.51 3.57 -19.95
N HIS A 49 5.66 4.22 -19.73
CA HIS A 49 6.93 3.76 -20.30
C HIS A 49 7.50 2.57 -19.52
N ASN A 50 8.36 1.78 -20.17
CA ASN A 50 9.01 0.64 -19.56
C ASN A 50 10.26 1.05 -18.77
N GLY A 51 10.82 0.12 -18.03
CA GLY A 51 12.04 0.32 -17.24
C GLY A 51 11.88 0.10 -15.76
N PHE A 52 10.65 -0.05 -15.27
CA PHE A 52 10.40 -0.34 -13.87
C PHE A 52 10.63 -1.82 -13.57
N GLY A 53 11.17 -2.11 -12.40
CA GLY A 53 11.32 -3.47 -11.93
C GLY A 53 12.61 -4.18 -12.33
N LEU A 54 13.51 -3.51 -13.05
CA LEU A 54 14.76 -4.11 -13.51
C LEU A 54 15.61 -4.64 -12.34
N THR A 55 15.70 -3.89 -11.26
CA THR A 55 16.47 -4.30 -10.08
C THR A 55 15.71 -5.30 -9.23
N ARG A 56 14.44 -5.02 -8.93
CA ARG A 56 13.66 -5.82 -7.97
C ARG A 56 13.13 -7.13 -8.56
N PHE A 57 12.58 -7.08 -9.79
CA PHE A 57 11.94 -8.24 -10.42
C PHE A 57 12.75 -8.83 -11.57
N LYS A 58 13.84 -8.18 -11.95
CA LYS A 58 14.68 -8.59 -13.10
C LYS A 58 13.92 -8.54 -14.42
N GLU A 59 12.86 -7.74 -14.50
CA GLU A 59 12.02 -7.56 -15.68
C GLU A 59 11.81 -6.08 -15.95
N SER A 60 11.72 -5.70 -17.23
CA SER A 60 11.37 -4.33 -17.61
C SER A 60 9.86 -4.22 -17.71
N LEU A 61 9.26 -3.49 -16.77
CA LEU A 61 7.80 -3.35 -16.66
C LEU A 61 7.39 -1.88 -16.88
N SER A 62 6.16 -1.67 -17.33
CA SER A 62 5.55 -0.35 -17.30
C SER A 62 5.23 0.02 -15.84
N GLY A 63 4.92 1.30 -15.58
CA GLY A 63 4.52 1.73 -14.25
C GLY A 63 3.34 0.94 -13.69
N PRO A 64 2.20 0.83 -14.43
CA PRO A 64 1.07 0.02 -13.97
C PRO A 64 1.40 -1.45 -13.72
N GLU A 65 2.22 -2.07 -14.56
CA GLU A 65 2.65 -3.45 -14.37
C GLU A 65 3.50 -3.59 -13.11
N TYR A 66 4.42 -2.65 -12.88
CA TYR A 66 5.24 -2.61 -11.67
C TYR A 66 4.36 -2.44 -10.42
N ALA A 67 3.40 -1.51 -10.46
CA ALA A 67 2.46 -1.30 -9.37
C ALA A 67 1.65 -2.58 -9.09
N ALA A 68 1.17 -3.25 -10.15
CA ALA A 68 0.39 -4.49 -10.01
C ALA A 68 1.17 -5.58 -9.29
N ARG A 69 2.48 -5.70 -9.51
CA ARG A 69 3.34 -6.65 -8.80
C ARG A 69 3.34 -6.39 -7.29
N PHE A 70 3.43 -5.12 -6.89
CA PHE A 70 3.38 -4.75 -5.47
C PHE A 70 1.99 -4.98 -4.87
N VAL A 71 0.94 -4.64 -5.59
CA VAL A 71 -0.44 -4.86 -5.12
C VAL A 71 -0.69 -6.36 -4.91
N GLN A 72 -0.25 -7.19 -5.84
CA GLN A 72 -0.37 -8.64 -5.70
C GLN A 72 0.40 -9.14 -4.47
N GLY A 73 1.62 -8.67 -4.26
CA GLY A 73 2.42 -9.02 -3.10
C GLY A 73 1.74 -8.68 -1.77
N VAL A 74 1.08 -7.53 -1.72
CA VAL A 74 0.30 -7.12 -0.56
C VAL A 74 -0.92 -8.03 -0.35
N ARG A 75 -1.63 -8.36 -1.42
CA ARG A 75 -2.80 -9.24 -1.37
C ARG A 75 -2.44 -10.66 -0.93
N GLU A 76 -1.33 -11.18 -1.40
CA GLU A 76 -0.83 -12.51 -1.00
C GLU A 76 -0.56 -12.58 0.50
N ARG A 77 -0.20 -11.45 1.12
CA ARG A 77 0.06 -11.33 2.55
C ARG A 77 -1.19 -11.02 3.37
N LYS A 78 -2.36 -10.98 2.72
CA LYS A 78 -3.66 -10.74 3.38
C LYS A 78 -3.72 -9.43 4.16
N THR A 79 -3.02 -8.42 3.72
CA THR A 79 -3.14 -7.08 4.30
C THR A 79 -4.49 -6.47 3.89
N PHE A 80 -4.99 -5.58 4.73
CA PHE A 80 -6.25 -4.90 4.46
C PHE A 80 -6.01 -3.68 3.56
N LEU A 81 -6.76 -3.60 2.46
CA LEU A 81 -6.67 -2.51 1.50
C LEU A 81 -7.99 -1.74 1.48
N LYS A 82 -7.93 -0.42 1.61
CA LYS A 82 -9.11 0.42 1.53
C LYS A 82 -8.84 1.65 0.68
N SER A 83 -9.68 1.86 -0.31
CA SER A 83 -9.64 3.01 -1.20
C SER A 83 -10.78 3.98 -0.88
N ARG A 84 -10.58 5.26 -1.14
CA ARG A 84 -11.61 6.31 -1.01
C ARG A 84 -12.30 6.34 0.35
N GLN A 85 -11.53 6.24 1.44
CA GLN A 85 -12.12 6.29 2.76
C GLN A 85 -12.52 7.71 3.18
N SER A 86 -13.63 7.82 3.91
CA SER A 86 -14.10 9.10 4.44
C SER A 86 -13.17 9.61 5.55
N LYS A 87 -13.21 10.94 5.76
CA LYS A 87 -12.47 11.57 6.85
C LYS A 87 -12.86 10.98 8.21
N ALA A 88 -14.13 10.67 8.41
CA ALA A 88 -14.61 10.10 9.68
C ALA A 88 -13.96 8.75 9.98
N VAL A 89 -13.82 7.89 8.96
CA VAL A 89 -13.14 6.60 9.11
C VAL A 89 -11.66 6.79 9.42
N VAL A 90 -11.02 7.71 8.71
CA VAL A 90 -9.59 8.02 8.93
C VAL A 90 -9.38 8.55 10.35
N ASP A 91 -10.21 9.49 10.80
CA ASP A 91 -10.11 10.05 12.15
C ASP A 91 -10.29 8.98 13.23
N ALA A 92 -11.23 8.05 13.03
CA ALA A 92 -11.43 6.94 13.96
C ALA A 92 -10.20 6.02 14.04
N LEU A 93 -9.59 5.71 12.90
CA LEU A 93 -8.38 4.89 12.83
C LEU A 93 -7.19 5.58 13.52
N ILE A 94 -7.02 6.88 13.29
CA ILE A 94 -5.95 7.66 13.90
C ILE A 94 -6.05 7.62 15.42
N LYS A 95 -7.27 7.67 15.95
CA LYS A 95 -7.51 7.69 17.39
C LYS A 95 -7.06 6.42 18.08
N ASP A 96 -7.25 5.26 17.45
CA ASP A 96 -7.08 3.96 18.08
C ASP A 96 -5.82 3.19 17.63
N THR A 97 -5.14 3.64 16.59
CA THR A 97 -3.98 2.94 16.02
C THR A 97 -2.68 3.48 16.61
N ALA A 98 -1.79 2.57 16.99
CA ALA A 98 -0.51 2.93 17.63
C ALA A 98 0.54 3.45 16.66
N HIS A 99 0.56 2.95 15.42
CA HIS A 99 1.61 3.29 14.45
C HIS A 99 1.05 3.70 13.10
N PHE A 100 1.53 4.83 12.60
CA PHE A 100 1.18 5.35 11.28
C PHE A 100 2.42 5.54 10.43
N ILE A 101 2.30 5.19 9.16
CA ILE A 101 3.32 5.47 8.14
C ILE A 101 2.64 6.30 7.05
N PHE A 102 3.17 7.50 6.82
CA PHE A 102 2.72 8.34 5.72
C PHE A 102 3.63 8.08 4.52
N ALA A 103 3.05 7.53 3.45
CA ALA A 103 3.78 7.20 2.23
C ALA A 103 3.07 7.81 1.03
N PHE A 104 3.81 8.47 0.17
CA PHE A 104 3.26 9.15 -1.00
C PHE A 104 3.83 8.60 -2.29
#